data_09d1a9f02dcc24035e4259cafbdafd13
#
_entry.id   09d1a9f02dcc24035e4259cafbdafd13
#
_cell.length_a   1.000
_cell.length_b   1.000
_cell.length_c   1.000
_cell.angle_alpha   90.00
_cell.angle_beta   90.00
_cell.angle_gamma   90.00
#
_symmetry.space_group_name_H-M   'P 1'
#
loop_
_entity.id
_entity.type
_entity.pdbx_description
1 polymer ?
#
loop_
_entity_poly.entity_id
_entity_poly.type
_entity_poly.pdbx_seq_one_letter_code
_entity_poly.pdbx_strand_id
1 'polypeptide(L)'
;MNKIFVTGPTGTQGFPIVKELLAKGFQIRAFALESDPKLPQLKELGPNVEVVCGDLLDEESIYSAVQGCDGVFFLPAIPTSGDPTKEITLGKNMVSACERANVTYMVHSSVDRAGEEETFKGWGPDFWPGYAGYWRGKSTVLQMVKDSKIPHWVILKPAYMMDCFVPPKAWGMYPQLKQGIVASARTPETWVNCMCGDDMGKLVAEVFCNFEKFEHKEIPLAGDRVNMDEVGAAISKATGKHIEVQY
;
A
#
# COMPACT_ATOMS: atom_id res chain seq x y z
N MET A 1 -2.40 23.18 -0.46
CA MET A 1 -2.44 21.87 0.22
C MET A 1 -1.45 21.92 1.36
N ASN A 2 -1.89 21.63 2.58
CA ASN A 2 -1.05 21.77 3.78
C ASN A 2 -1.11 20.51 4.68
N LYS A 3 -2.29 19.92 4.89
CA LYS A 3 -2.49 18.77 5.78
C LYS A 3 -2.94 17.54 5.03
N ILE A 4 -2.19 16.44 5.19
CA ILE A 4 -2.45 15.15 4.56
C ILE A 4 -2.85 14.12 5.61
N PHE A 5 -3.98 13.46 5.37
CA PHE A 5 -4.42 12.29 6.13
C PHE A 5 -3.76 11.04 5.55
N VAL A 6 -3.15 10.21 6.38
CA VAL A 6 -2.42 9.02 5.95
C VAL A 6 -2.95 7.79 6.66
N THR A 7 -3.45 6.80 5.92
CA THR A 7 -3.83 5.48 6.45
C THR A 7 -2.66 4.52 6.46
N GLY A 8 -2.65 3.58 7.40
CA GLY A 8 -1.55 2.62 7.56
C GLY A 8 -0.17 3.26 7.79
N PRO A 9 -0.07 4.35 8.58
CA PRO A 9 1.12 5.20 8.68
C PRO A 9 2.34 4.53 9.31
N THR A 10 2.17 3.38 9.95
CA THR A 10 3.22 2.56 10.60
C THR A 10 3.72 1.42 9.71
N GLY A 11 3.04 1.23 8.55
CA GLY A 11 3.30 0.13 7.62
C GLY A 11 4.47 0.41 6.68
N THR A 12 4.78 -0.59 5.87
CA THR A 12 5.88 -0.58 4.89
C THR A 12 5.79 0.58 3.89
N GLN A 13 4.59 0.91 3.45
CA GLN A 13 4.39 2.07 2.56
C GLN A 13 4.16 3.35 3.39
N GLY A 14 3.28 3.30 4.39
CA GLY A 14 2.84 4.48 5.11
C GLY A 14 3.94 5.19 5.88
N PHE A 15 4.85 4.48 6.54
CA PHE A 15 5.88 5.12 7.35
C PHE A 15 6.89 5.94 6.50
N PRO A 16 7.44 5.41 5.40
CA PRO A 16 8.23 6.23 4.47
C PRO A 16 7.44 7.42 3.89
N ILE A 17 6.15 7.22 3.57
CA ILE A 17 5.29 8.30 3.06
C ILE A 17 5.16 9.43 4.08
N VAL A 18 4.89 9.10 5.34
CA VAL A 18 4.83 10.11 6.41
C VAL A 18 6.14 10.90 6.49
N LYS A 19 7.29 10.22 6.47
CA LYS A 19 8.61 10.87 6.52
C LYS A 19 8.85 11.80 5.35
N GLU A 20 8.58 11.35 4.15
CA GLU A 20 8.83 12.14 2.93
C GLU A 20 7.87 13.34 2.82
N LEU A 21 6.60 13.18 3.19
CA LEU A 21 5.65 14.29 3.25
C LEU A 21 6.07 15.35 4.28
N LEU A 22 6.54 14.92 5.46
CA LEU A 22 7.09 15.84 6.47
C LEU A 22 8.31 16.59 5.94
N ALA A 23 9.22 15.91 5.23
CA ALA A 23 10.40 16.53 4.63
C ALA A 23 10.02 17.58 3.56
N LYS A 24 8.83 17.46 2.94
CA LYS A 24 8.27 18.46 2.04
C LYS A 24 7.46 19.57 2.75
N GLY A 25 7.37 19.54 4.06
CA GLY A 25 6.71 20.57 4.87
C GLY A 25 5.21 20.36 5.09
N PHE A 26 4.65 19.22 4.75
CA PHE A 26 3.25 18.91 5.03
C PHE A 26 3.04 18.62 6.52
N GLN A 27 1.85 18.96 7.02
CA GLN A 27 1.33 18.45 8.28
C GLN A 27 0.67 17.10 8.03
N ILE A 28 0.88 16.15 8.93
CA ILE A 28 0.38 14.79 8.76
C ILE A 28 -0.64 14.48 9.85
N ARG A 29 -1.80 13.97 9.45
CA ARG A 29 -2.70 13.26 10.32
C ARG A 29 -2.59 11.77 10.05
N ALA A 30 -1.90 11.08 10.94
CA ALA A 30 -1.61 9.65 10.87
C ALA A 30 -2.77 8.87 11.52
N PHE A 31 -3.52 8.10 10.73
CA PHE A 31 -4.68 7.35 11.18
C PHE A 31 -4.36 5.86 11.31
N ALA A 32 -4.47 5.32 12.51
CA ALA A 32 -4.16 3.93 12.82
C ALA A 32 -5.04 3.38 13.94
N LEU A 33 -5.06 2.06 14.09
CA LEU A 33 -5.73 1.42 15.22
C LEU A 33 -5.00 1.79 16.53
N GLU A 34 -5.74 1.99 17.62
CA GLU A 34 -5.18 2.25 18.94
C GLU A 34 -4.26 1.11 19.41
N SER A 35 -4.54 -0.12 18.97
CA SER A 35 -3.75 -1.31 19.29
C SER A 35 -2.44 -1.43 18.49
N ASP A 36 -2.11 -0.50 17.60
CA ASP A 36 -0.88 -0.57 16.81
C ASP A 36 0.35 -0.28 17.69
N PRO A 37 1.24 -1.26 17.92
CA PRO A 37 2.39 -1.11 18.81
C PRO A 37 3.45 -0.12 18.29
N LYS A 38 3.35 0.32 17.04
CA LYS A 38 4.29 1.24 16.41
C LYS A 38 3.88 2.72 16.51
N LEU A 39 2.74 3.04 17.13
CA LEU A 39 2.30 4.43 17.31
C LEU A 39 3.35 5.35 17.93
N PRO A 40 4.17 4.90 18.91
CA PRO A 40 5.22 5.76 19.47
C PRO A 40 6.21 6.28 18.41
N GLN A 41 6.55 5.45 17.41
CA GLN A 41 7.48 5.85 16.35
C GLN A 41 6.96 7.04 15.50
N LEU A 42 5.63 7.15 15.34
CA LEU A 42 5.03 8.30 14.64
C LEU A 42 5.15 9.58 15.45
N LYS A 43 4.97 9.50 16.76
CA LYS A 43 5.07 10.66 17.67
C LYS A 43 6.50 11.21 17.74
N GLU A 44 7.50 10.34 17.57
CA GLU A 44 8.92 10.73 17.54
C GLU A 44 9.30 11.52 16.27
N LEU A 45 8.48 11.50 15.22
CA LEU A 45 8.71 12.26 13.99
C LEU A 45 8.51 13.77 14.15
N GLY A 46 7.96 14.22 15.28
CA GLY A 46 7.88 15.65 15.63
C GLY A 46 6.45 16.21 15.62
N PRO A 47 6.33 17.52 15.89
CA PRO A 47 5.04 18.17 16.17
C PRO A 47 4.11 18.27 14.94
N ASN A 48 4.63 18.08 13.74
CA ASN A 48 3.84 18.11 12.52
C ASN A 48 3.12 16.77 12.23
N VAL A 49 3.23 15.79 13.13
CA VAL A 49 2.48 14.52 13.06
C VAL A 49 1.44 14.47 14.17
N GLU A 50 0.20 14.54 13.78
CA GLU A 50 -0.96 14.30 14.63
C GLU A 50 -1.37 12.83 14.49
N VAL A 51 -1.26 12.06 15.57
CA VAL A 51 -1.70 10.66 15.58
C VAL A 51 -3.16 10.60 16.04
N VAL A 52 -4.03 10.08 15.20
CA VAL A 52 -5.45 9.88 15.48
C VAL A 52 -5.76 8.38 15.43
N CYS A 53 -6.32 7.86 16.51
CA CYS A 53 -6.73 6.46 16.59
C CYS A 53 -8.14 6.28 16.05
N GLY A 54 -8.34 5.22 15.26
CA GLY A 54 -9.63 4.85 14.72
C GLY A 54 -9.57 3.59 13.87
N ASP A 55 -10.72 3.17 13.35
CA ASP A 55 -10.84 1.97 12.53
C ASP A 55 -11.40 2.32 11.13
N LEU A 56 -10.76 1.82 10.09
CA LEU A 56 -11.25 1.97 8.71
C LEU A 56 -12.57 1.22 8.44
N LEU A 57 -12.97 0.31 9.32
CA LEU A 57 -14.29 -0.33 9.28
C LEU A 57 -15.40 0.56 9.85
N ASP A 58 -15.06 1.64 10.54
CA ASP A 58 -15.99 2.62 11.08
C ASP A 58 -15.92 3.93 10.28
N GLU A 59 -16.94 4.17 9.44
CA GLU A 59 -17.03 5.37 8.59
C GLU A 59 -17.03 6.67 9.41
N GLU A 60 -17.70 6.70 10.57
CA GLU A 60 -17.75 7.91 11.41
C GLU A 60 -16.41 8.21 12.06
N SER A 61 -15.65 7.18 12.40
CA SER A 61 -14.26 7.31 12.86
C SER A 61 -13.38 7.97 11.79
N ILE A 62 -13.52 7.52 10.53
CA ILE A 62 -12.77 8.12 9.40
C ILE A 62 -13.25 9.56 9.17
N TYR A 63 -14.58 9.78 9.10
CA TYR A 63 -15.15 11.09 8.84
C TYR A 63 -14.69 12.13 9.85
N SER A 64 -14.74 11.79 11.15
CA SER A 64 -14.27 12.66 12.21
C SER A 64 -12.78 12.97 12.09
N ALA A 65 -11.99 11.96 11.71
CA ALA A 65 -10.54 12.06 11.61
C ALA A 65 -10.06 12.78 10.35
N VAL A 66 -10.79 12.73 9.23
CA VAL A 66 -10.35 13.32 7.96
C VAL A 66 -10.74 14.80 7.83
N GLN A 67 -11.61 15.31 8.70
CA GLN A 67 -12.04 16.71 8.65
C GLN A 67 -10.87 17.68 8.75
N GLY A 68 -10.86 18.70 7.87
CA GLY A 68 -9.82 19.72 7.82
C GLY A 68 -8.51 19.23 7.20
N CYS A 69 -8.49 18.05 6.60
CA CYS A 69 -7.38 17.61 5.75
C CYS A 69 -7.66 18.00 4.29
N ASP A 70 -6.64 18.49 3.61
CA ASP A 70 -6.73 18.84 2.19
C ASP A 70 -6.65 17.60 1.30
N GLY A 71 -5.79 16.66 1.68
CA GLY A 71 -5.53 15.45 0.91
C GLY A 71 -5.49 14.19 1.77
N VAL A 72 -5.67 13.06 1.11
CA VAL A 72 -5.67 11.72 1.71
C VAL A 72 -4.74 10.81 0.94
N PHE A 73 -3.83 10.15 1.65
CA PHE A 73 -3.20 8.92 1.17
C PHE A 73 -3.98 7.73 1.71
N PHE A 74 -4.59 6.99 0.82
CA PHE A 74 -5.42 5.84 1.15
C PHE A 74 -4.76 4.52 0.72
N LEU A 75 -4.42 3.73 1.71
CA LEU A 75 -4.02 2.33 1.57
C LEU A 75 -4.99 1.49 2.39
N PRO A 76 -5.87 0.68 1.76
CA PRO A 76 -6.69 -0.26 2.49
C PRO A 76 -5.80 -1.32 3.13
N ALA A 77 -5.69 -1.28 4.45
CA ALA A 77 -4.97 -2.30 5.21
C ALA A 77 -5.84 -3.57 5.23
N ILE A 78 -5.48 -4.56 4.42
CA ILE A 78 -6.19 -5.83 4.39
C ILE A 78 -5.77 -6.62 5.63
N PRO A 79 -6.72 -6.98 6.51
CA PRO A 79 -6.44 -7.95 7.55
C PRO A 79 -5.97 -9.26 6.92
N THR A 80 -5.06 -9.96 7.54
CA THR A 80 -4.49 -11.26 7.12
C THR A 80 -5.54 -12.37 6.92
N SER A 81 -6.82 -12.08 7.18
CA SER A 81 -7.95 -13.01 7.00
C SER A 81 -8.29 -13.37 5.54
N GLY A 82 -7.68 -12.69 4.55
CA GLY A 82 -7.93 -12.99 3.13
C GLY A 82 -9.35 -12.73 2.63
N ASP A 83 -10.20 -12.06 3.42
CA ASP A 83 -11.58 -11.76 3.05
C ASP A 83 -11.64 -10.52 2.13
N PRO A 84 -11.93 -10.70 0.83
CA PRO A 84 -11.94 -9.60 -0.14
C PRO A 84 -13.06 -8.59 0.12
N THR A 85 -14.14 -8.99 0.81
CA THR A 85 -15.27 -8.11 1.10
C THR A 85 -14.88 -7.00 2.07
N LYS A 86 -13.91 -7.26 2.92
CA LYS A 86 -13.38 -6.24 3.85
C LYS A 86 -12.71 -5.11 3.13
N GLU A 87 -11.91 -5.37 2.11
CA GLU A 87 -11.27 -4.30 1.34
C GLU A 87 -12.28 -3.38 0.67
N ILE A 88 -13.35 -3.97 0.11
CA ILE A 88 -14.46 -3.22 -0.49
C ILE A 88 -15.14 -2.33 0.57
N THR A 89 -15.37 -2.86 1.77
CA THR A 89 -15.94 -2.07 2.88
C THR A 89 -15.02 -0.92 3.28
N LEU A 90 -13.72 -1.16 3.42
CA LEU A 90 -12.73 -0.11 3.72
C LEU A 90 -12.73 0.99 2.65
N GLY A 91 -12.78 0.60 1.38
CA GLY A 91 -12.86 1.53 0.25
C GLY A 91 -14.12 2.39 0.28
N LYS A 92 -15.28 1.75 0.49
CA LYS A 92 -16.56 2.43 0.59
C LYS A 92 -16.59 3.45 1.73
N ASN A 93 -16.17 3.05 2.93
CA ASN A 93 -16.14 3.92 4.10
C ASN A 93 -15.20 5.11 3.87
N MET A 94 -14.01 4.87 3.31
CA MET A 94 -13.03 5.93 3.05
C MET A 94 -13.56 6.94 2.02
N VAL A 95 -14.07 6.47 0.88
CA VAL A 95 -14.59 7.37 -0.17
C VAL A 95 -15.78 8.18 0.37
N SER A 96 -16.74 7.53 1.04
CA SER A 96 -17.91 8.20 1.63
C SER A 96 -17.49 9.27 2.65
N ALA A 97 -16.59 8.94 3.57
CA ALA A 97 -16.11 9.88 4.58
C ALA A 97 -15.37 11.08 3.95
N CYS A 98 -14.54 10.84 2.93
CA CYS A 98 -13.83 11.90 2.22
C CYS A 98 -14.78 12.83 1.44
N GLU A 99 -15.81 12.29 0.78
CA GLU A 99 -16.82 13.09 0.10
C GLU A 99 -17.59 13.97 1.09
N ARG A 100 -18.04 13.41 2.21
CA ARG A 100 -18.73 14.13 3.29
C ARG A 100 -17.88 15.25 3.89
N ALA A 101 -16.57 15.02 4.02
CA ALA A 101 -15.60 15.98 4.56
C ALA A 101 -15.11 17.00 3.52
N ASN A 102 -15.55 16.90 2.26
CA ASN A 102 -15.09 17.72 1.13
C ASN A 102 -13.57 17.66 0.92
N VAL A 103 -12.98 16.48 1.05
CA VAL A 103 -11.56 16.25 0.72
C VAL A 103 -11.33 16.57 -0.75
N THR A 104 -10.26 17.32 -1.04
CA THR A 104 -9.98 17.78 -2.40
C THR A 104 -9.06 16.81 -3.17
N TYR A 105 -8.10 16.18 -2.48
CA TYR A 105 -7.05 15.38 -3.13
C TYR A 105 -6.98 13.97 -2.54
N MET A 106 -6.95 12.95 -3.38
CA MET A 106 -6.77 11.56 -2.95
C MET A 106 -5.68 10.86 -3.75
N VAL A 107 -4.73 10.27 -3.05
CA VAL A 107 -3.78 9.30 -3.61
C VAL A 107 -4.13 7.92 -3.07
N HIS A 108 -4.57 7.03 -3.94
CA HIS A 108 -4.92 5.65 -3.58
C HIS A 108 -3.80 4.69 -3.99
N SER A 109 -3.33 3.88 -3.03
CA SER A 109 -2.41 2.78 -3.31
C SER A 109 -3.20 1.49 -3.53
N SER A 110 -3.27 1.06 -4.79
CA SER A 110 -3.84 -0.21 -5.24
C SER A 110 -2.74 -1.28 -5.39
N VAL A 111 -2.70 -2.00 -6.50
CA VAL A 111 -1.66 -2.98 -6.86
C VAL A 111 -1.46 -2.97 -8.37
N ASP A 112 -0.25 -3.33 -8.82
CA ASP A 112 0.05 -3.52 -10.24
C ASP A 112 -0.98 -4.43 -10.91
N ARG A 113 -1.43 -4.05 -12.11
CA ARG A 113 -2.44 -4.72 -12.92
C ARG A 113 -3.86 -4.81 -12.32
N ALA A 114 -4.18 -4.10 -11.23
CA ALA A 114 -5.58 -3.99 -10.78
C ALA A 114 -6.44 -3.36 -11.89
N GLY A 115 -7.62 -3.93 -12.14
CA GLY A 115 -8.50 -3.56 -13.25
C GLY A 115 -8.19 -4.25 -14.58
N GLU A 116 -7.19 -5.14 -14.61
CA GLU A 116 -6.78 -5.89 -15.80
C GLU A 116 -6.97 -7.41 -15.62
N GLU A 117 -7.60 -7.84 -14.56
CA GLU A 117 -7.70 -9.26 -14.18
C GLU A 117 -8.32 -10.15 -15.23
N GLU A 118 -9.22 -9.62 -16.06
CA GLU A 118 -9.82 -10.37 -17.16
C GLU A 118 -8.79 -10.78 -18.23
N THR A 119 -7.64 -10.11 -18.26
CA THR A 119 -6.53 -10.46 -19.17
C THR A 119 -5.63 -11.55 -18.61
N PHE A 120 -5.83 -11.98 -17.36
CA PHE A 120 -4.96 -12.98 -16.75
C PHE A 120 -5.24 -14.35 -17.32
N LYS A 121 -4.17 -15.08 -17.63
CA LYS A 121 -4.31 -16.46 -18.13
C LYS A 121 -5.05 -17.32 -17.11
N GLY A 122 -6.15 -17.94 -17.57
CA GLY A 122 -6.99 -18.79 -16.73
C GLY A 122 -8.00 -18.03 -15.87
N TRP A 123 -8.12 -16.71 -16.03
CA TRP A 123 -9.17 -15.96 -15.33
C TRP A 123 -10.56 -16.49 -15.72
N GLY A 124 -11.42 -16.70 -14.73
CA GLY A 124 -12.77 -17.21 -14.91
C GLY A 124 -13.35 -17.80 -13.61
N PRO A 125 -14.47 -18.51 -13.68
CA PRO A 125 -15.13 -19.09 -12.50
C PRO A 125 -14.24 -20.06 -11.71
N ASP A 126 -13.36 -20.77 -12.40
CA ASP A 126 -12.44 -21.77 -11.83
C ASP A 126 -11.10 -21.16 -11.41
N PHE A 127 -10.89 -19.87 -11.62
CA PHE A 127 -9.69 -19.18 -11.14
C PHE A 127 -9.68 -19.21 -9.61
N TRP A 128 -8.54 -19.54 -9.04
CA TRP A 128 -8.35 -19.77 -7.61
C TRP A 128 -9.14 -18.77 -6.74
N PRO A 129 -10.20 -19.21 -5.99
CA PRO A 129 -11.21 -18.30 -5.41
C PRO A 129 -10.64 -17.19 -4.51
N GLY A 130 -9.62 -17.51 -3.71
CA GLY A 130 -8.95 -16.52 -2.85
C GLY A 130 -8.25 -15.42 -3.64
N TYR A 131 -7.63 -15.77 -4.76
CA TYR A 131 -6.97 -14.79 -5.64
C TYR A 131 -7.97 -13.98 -6.46
N ALA A 132 -9.04 -14.60 -6.93
CA ALA A 132 -10.10 -13.86 -7.63
C ALA A 132 -10.74 -12.81 -6.72
N GLY A 133 -10.97 -13.14 -5.44
CA GLY A 133 -11.46 -12.21 -4.43
C GLY A 133 -10.51 -11.03 -4.22
N TYR A 134 -9.21 -11.30 -4.09
CA TYR A 134 -8.19 -10.26 -3.94
C TYR A 134 -8.24 -9.24 -5.11
N TRP A 135 -8.20 -9.72 -6.34
CA TRP A 135 -8.20 -8.85 -7.52
C TRP A 135 -9.50 -8.05 -7.65
N ARG A 136 -10.65 -8.70 -7.44
CA ARG A 136 -11.96 -8.02 -7.42
C ARG A 136 -12.03 -6.94 -6.35
N GLY A 137 -11.50 -7.20 -5.15
CA GLY A 137 -11.41 -6.20 -4.09
C GLY A 137 -10.63 -4.97 -4.54
N LYS A 138 -9.41 -5.19 -5.07
CA LYS A 138 -8.55 -4.12 -5.59
C LYS A 138 -9.21 -3.31 -6.70
N SER A 139 -9.78 -3.98 -7.70
CA SER A 139 -10.42 -3.32 -8.84
C SER A 139 -11.69 -2.58 -8.44
N THR A 140 -12.48 -3.13 -7.50
CA THR A 140 -13.68 -2.46 -7.01
C THR A 140 -13.33 -1.17 -6.29
N VAL A 141 -12.34 -1.18 -5.38
CA VAL A 141 -11.93 0.02 -4.65
C VAL A 141 -11.32 1.06 -5.60
N LEU A 142 -10.49 0.62 -6.55
CA LEU A 142 -9.94 1.47 -7.60
C LEU A 142 -11.07 2.19 -8.36
N GLN A 143 -12.11 1.46 -8.77
CA GLN A 143 -13.23 2.03 -9.48
C GLN A 143 -14.04 2.99 -8.60
N MET A 144 -14.25 2.68 -7.31
CA MET A 144 -14.91 3.59 -6.36
C MET A 144 -14.19 4.93 -6.27
N VAL A 145 -12.85 4.94 -6.25
CA VAL A 145 -12.08 6.19 -6.23
C VAL A 145 -12.28 6.98 -7.51
N LYS A 146 -12.30 6.32 -8.67
CA LYS A 146 -12.53 6.98 -9.98
C LYS A 146 -13.93 7.58 -10.10
N ASP A 147 -14.93 6.89 -9.57
CA ASP A 147 -16.34 7.30 -9.63
C ASP A 147 -16.73 8.25 -8.50
N SER A 148 -15.82 8.54 -7.57
CA SER A 148 -16.08 9.43 -6.44
C SER A 148 -16.26 10.89 -6.86
N LYS A 149 -16.85 11.69 -5.97
CA LYS A 149 -16.95 13.14 -6.12
C LYS A 149 -15.68 13.87 -5.65
N ILE A 150 -14.62 13.14 -5.30
CA ILE A 150 -13.34 13.75 -4.92
C ILE A 150 -12.72 14.38 -6.17
N PRO A 151 -12.49 15.72 -6.16
CA PRO A 151 -12.14 16.44 -7.40
C PRO A 151 -10.87 15.96 -8.05
N HIS A 152 -9.84 15.63 -7.26
CA HIS A 152 -8.51 15.29 -7.75
C HIS A 152 -8.06 13.97 -7.16
N TRP A 153 -7.85 12.97 -8.00
CA TRP A 153 -7.36 11.66 -7.56
C TRP A 153 -6.18 11.16 -8.39
N VAL A 154 -5.34 10.34 -7.75
CA VAL A 154 -4.26 9.58 -8.39
C VAL A 154 -4.31 8.15 -7.83
N ILE A 155 -4.20 7.17 -8.69
CA ILE A 155 -4.12 5.76 -8.30
C ILE A 155 -2.71 5.24 -8.60
N LEU A 156 -2.01 4.85 -7.55
CA LEU A 156 -0.70 4.24 -7.65
C LEU A 156 -0.86 2.72 -7.65
N LYS A 157 -0.20 2.05 -8.58
CA LYS A 157 -0.28 0.60 -8.79
C LYS A 157 1.09 -0.02 -8.55
N PRO A 158 1.56 -0.12 -7.27
CA PRO A 158 2.87 -0.67 -6.95
C PRO A 158 2.96 -2.15 -7.32
N ALA A 159 4.10 -2.55 -7.86
CA ALA A 159 4.49 -3.92 -8.08
C ALA A 159 4.77 -4.65 -6.76
N TYR A 160 5.39 -5.83 -6.82
CA TYR A 160 5.68 -6.63 -5.63
C TYR A 160 6.60 -5.87 -4.67
N MET A 161 6.20 -5.73 -3.41
CA MET A 161 6.99 -4.99 -2.43
C MET A 161 8.21 -5.79 -1.99
N MET A 162 9.42 -5.24 -2.18
CA MET A 162 10.69 -5.85 -1.76
C MET A 162 10.73 -6.16 -0.27
N ASP A 163 10.00 -5.39 0.52
CA ASP A 163 9.85 -5.60 1.96
C ASP A 163 9.24 -6.97 2.32
N CYS A 164 8.62 -7.65 1.37
CA CYS A 164 8.16 -9.03 1.56
C CYS A 164 9.33 -10.04 1.67
N PHE A 165 10.52 -9.66 1.22
CA PHE A 165 11.73 -10.47 1.38
C PHE A 165 12.50 -10.17 2.67
N VAL A 166 12.03 -9.22 3.48
CA VAL A 166 12.70 -8.78 4.71
C VAL A 166 11.84 -9.10 5.93
N PRO A 167 12.44 -9.57 7.07
CA PRO A 167 11.71 -9.76 8.31
C PRO A 167 11.01 -8.49 8.81
N PRO A 168 9.84 -8.60 9.46
CA PRO A 168 9.14 -9.83 9.82
C PRO A 168 8.26 -10.42 8.71
N LYS A 169 7.98 -9.68 7.63
CA LYS A 169 7.07 -10.14 6.55
C LYS A 169 7.58 -11.39 5.84
N ALA A 170 8.88 -11.46 5.60
CA ALA A 170 9.51 -12.63 4.97
C ALA A 170 9.22 -13.93 5.70
N TRP A 171 9.04 -13.90 7.02
CA TRP A 171 8.75 -15.11 7.79
C TRP A 171 7.35 -15.68 7.54
N GLY A 172 6.41 -14.86 7.10
CA GLY A 172 5.09 -15.31 6.65
C GLY A 172 5.07 -15.68 5.16
N MET A 173 5.77 -14.90 4.33
CA MET A 173 5.81 -15.12 2.87
C MET A 173 6.75 -16.27 2.47
N TYR A 174 7.87 -16.40 3.17
CA TYR A 174 8.93 -17.38 2.93
C TYR A 174 9.32 -18.05 4.27
N PRO A 175 8.47 -18.91 4.84
CA PRO A 175 8.68 -19.45 6.19
C PRO A 175 9.98 -20.24 6.34
N GLN A 176 10.49 -20.84 5.25
CA GLN A 176 11.76 -21.57 5.24
C GLN A 176 13.00 -20.68 5.18
N LEU A 177 12.81 -19.35 5.02
CA LEU A 177 13.94 -18.40 5.02
C LEU A 177 14.73 -18.44 6.34
N LYS A 178 14.10 -18.81 7.46
CA LYS A 178 14.78 -19.04 8.74
C LYS A 178 15.79 -20.17 8.68
N GLN A 179 15.61 -21.13 7.80
CA GLN A 179 16.53 -22.24 7.52
C GLN A 179 17.51 -21.93 6.37
N GLY A 180 17.45 -20.73 5.82
CA GLY A 180 18.29 -20.33 4.70
C GLY A 180 17.73 -20.72 3.32
N ILE A 181 16.41 -20.96 3.21
CA ILE A 181 15.77 -21.40 1.98
C ILE A 181 14.70 -20.39 1.57
N VAL A 182 14.76 -19.94 0.32
CA VAL A 182 13.68 -19.22 -0.35
C VAL A 182 12.96 -20.22 -1.26
N ALA A 183 11.82 -20.75 -0.77
CA ALA A 183 10.99 -21.63 -1.58
C ALA A 183 10.05 -20.79 -2.46
N SER A 184 9.97 -21.11 -3.74
CA SER A 184 9.19 -20.40 -4.74
C SER A 184 8.37 -21.36 -5.60
N ALA A 185 7.10 -21.02 -5.84
CA ALA A 185 6.27 -21.69 -6.85
C ALA A 185 6.47 -21.11 -8.26
N ARG A 186 7.40 -20.17 -8.45
CA ARG A 186 7.78 -19.62 -9.75
C ARG A 186 8.87 -20.47 -10.38
N THR A 187 9.01 -20.40 -11.71
CA THR A 187 10.15 -21.01 -12.39
C THR A 187 11.39 -20.09 -12.33
N PRO A 188 12.61 -20.59 -12.53
CA PRO A 188 13.82 -19.77 -12.56
C PRO A 188 13.76 -18.60 -13.56
N GLU A 189 13.05 -18.78 -14.67
CA GLU A 189 12.91 -17.79 -15.74
C GLU A 189 11.85 -16.72 -15.42
N THR A 190 11.12 -16.87 -14.30
CA THR A 190 10.07 -15.92 -13.93
C THR A 190 10.66 -14.65 -13.32
N TRP A 191 10.44 -13.54 -13.98
CA TRP A 191 10.83 -12.21 -13.51
C TRP A 191 9.68 -11.52 -12.80
N VAL A 192 9.99 -10.81 -11.73
CA VAL A 192 9.03 -10.07 -10.91
C VAL A 192 9.44 -8.60 -10.85
N ASN A 193 8.54 -7.72 -11.23
CA ASN A 193 8.73 -6.30 -10.98
C ASN A 193 8.58 -6.04 -9.48
N CYS A 194 9.51 -5.30 -8.90
CA CYS A 194 9.55 -5.02 -7.47
C CYS A 194 9.65 -3.52 -7.18
N MET A 195 9.23 -3.13 -5.98
CA MET A 195 9.32 -1.77 -5.48
C MET A 195 9.59 -1.78 -3.97
N CYS A 196 10.38 -0.84 -3.48
CA CYS A 196 10.58 -0.66 -2.03
C CYS A 196 9.67 0.43 -1.44
N GLY A 197 9.45 0.38 -0.12
CA GLY A 197 8.63 1.34 0.59
C GLY A 197 9.18 2.77 0.55
N ASP A 198 10.50 2.93 0.59
CA ASP A 198 11.14 4.26 0.56
C ASP A 198 10.90 4.98 -0.77
N ASP A 199 10.94 4.27 -1.90
CA ASP A 199 10.64 4.86 -3.21
C ASP A 199 9.15 5.21 -3.33
N MET A 200 8.27 4.41 -2.71
CA MET A 200 6.86 4.75 -2.59
C MET A 200 6.66 6.05 -1.82
N GLY A 201 7.41 6.27 -0.74
CA GLY A 201 7.41 7.50 0.04
C GLY A 201 7.75 8.73 -0.81
N LYS A 202 8.88 8.68 -1.52
CA LYS A 202 9.35 9.76 -2.41
C LYS A 202 8.33 10.08 -3.49
N LEU A 203 7.76 9.04 -4.12
CA LEU A 203 6.81 9.22 -5.20
C LEU A 203 5.50 9.84 -4.71
N VAL A 204 4.94 9.37 -3.59
CA VAL A 204 3.72 9.95 -3.01
C VAL A 204 3.93 11.41 -2.63
N ALA A 205 5.10 11.74 -2.06
CA ALA A 205 5.44 13.13 -1.75
C ALA A 205 5.54 13.99 -3.02
N GLU A 206 6.14 13.47 -4.10
CA GLU A 206 6.18 14.15 -5.39
C GLU A 206 4.79 14.36 -5.99
N VAL A 207 3.91 13.35 -5.88
CA VAL A 207 2.51 13.47 -6.34
C VAL A 207 1.79 14.60 -5.59
N PHE A 208 1.89 14.67 -4.27
CA PHE A 208 1.24 15.73 -3.49
C PHE A 208 1.84 17.13 -3.74
N CYS A 209 3.13 17.21 -4.05
CA CYS A 209 3.77 18.49 -4.41
C CYS A 209 3.37 19.00 -5.80
N ASN A 210 3.06 18.12 -6.74
CA ASN A 210 2.84 18.44 -8.15
C ASN A 210 1.58 17.73 -8.69
N PHE A 211 0.48 17.82 -7.95
CA PHE A 211 -0.71 16.99 -8.16
C PHE A 211 -1.26 17.11 -9.59
N GLU A 212 -1.23 18.31 -10.18
CA GLU A 212 -1.72 18.55 -11.54
C GLU A 212 -1.00 17.74 -12.62
N LYS A 213 0.25 17.32 -12.38
CA LYS A 213 0.98 16.47 -13.34
C LYS A 213 0.49 15.05 -13.37
N PHE A 214 -0.11 14.59 -12.26
CA PHE A 214 -0.48 13.20 -12.02
C PHE A 214 -1.99 12.97 -11.99
N GLU A 215 -2.75 14.04 -11.93
CA GLU A 215 -4.21 14.04 -11.77
C GLU A 215 -4.91 13.10 -12.75
N HIS A 216 -5.88 12.35 -12.19
CA HIS A 216 -6.72 11.39 -12.90
C HIS A 216 -5.94 10.28 -13.65
N LYS A 217 -4.75 9.93 -13.15
CA LYS A 217 -3.93 8.86 -13.70
C LYS A 217 -3.88 7.63 -12.81
N GLU A 218 -3.83 6.48 -13.45
CA GLU A 218 -3.40 5.22 -12.87
C GLU A 218 -1.95 5.00 -13.24
N ILE A 219 -1.07 4.85 -12.26
CA ILE A 219 0.38 4.83 -12.47
C ILE A 219 0.95 3.50 -11.97
N PRO A 220 1.33 2.58 -12.87
CA PRO A 220 2.05 1.38 -12.49
C PRO A 220 3.46 1.75 -12.02
N LEU A 221 3.90 1.11 -10.94
CA LEU A 221 5.14 1.44 -10.26
C LEU A 221 6.04 0.21 -10.11
N ALA A 222 7.27 0.33 -10.58
CA ALA A 222 8.32 -0.64 -10.36
C ALA A 222 9.66 0.09 -10.23
N GLY A 223 10.47 -0.32 -9.28
CA GLY A 223 11.84 0.19 -9.09
C GLY A 223 12.89 -0.75 -9.65
N ASP A 224 12.60 -2.06 -9.68
CA ASP A 224 13.50 -3.08 -10.16
C ASP A 224 12.74 -4.27 -10.74
N ARG A 225 13.47 -5.15 -11.43
CA ARG A 225 12.95 -6.41 -11.97
C ARG A 225 13.92 -7.53 -11.67
N VAL A 226 13.50 -8.50 -10.88
CA VAL A 226 14.35 -9.57 -10.35
C VAL A 226 13.74 -10.96 -10.59
N ASN A 227 14.58 -11.99 -10.63
CA ASN A 227 14.17 -13.38 -10.46
C ASN A 227 14.49 -13.87 -9.04
N MET A 228 14.08 -15.08 -8.70
CA MET A 228 14.25 -15.57 -7.32
C MET A 228 15.71 -15.89 -6.99
N ASP A 229 16.55 -16.25 -7.97
CA ASP A 229 17.99 -16.46 -7.76
C ASP A 229 18.69 -15.15 -7.37
N GLU A 230 18.33 -14.05 -8.02
CA GLU A 230 18.85 -12.71 -7.66
C GLU A 230 18.38 -12.28 -6.27
N VAL A 231 17.14 -12.61 -5.88
CA VAL A 231 16.64 -12.38 -4.53
C VAL A 231 17.46 -13.18 -3.51
N GLY A 232 17.67 -14.48 -3.76
CA GLY A 232 18.50 -15.34 -2.90
C GLY A 232 19.94 -14.82 -2.77
N ALA A 233 20.54 -14.41 -3.88
CA ALA A 233 21.87 -13.81 -3.90
C ALA A 233 21.95 -12.49 -3.12
N ALA A 234 20.95 -11.62 -3.27
CA ALA A 234 20.87 -10.35 -2.54
C ALA A 234 20.76 -10.57 -1.03
N ILE A 235 19.89 -11.49 -0.58
CA ILE A 235 19.75 -11.84 0.83
C ILE A 235 21.03 -12.46 1.36
N SER A 236 21.68 -13.36 0.59
CA SER A 236 22.97 -13.96 0.96
C SER A 236 24.04 -12.90 1.18
N LYS A 237 24.15 -11.95 0.25
CA LYS A 237 25.09 -10.83 0.35
C LYS A 237 24.82 -9.95 1.57
N ALA A 238 23.56 -9.63 1.85
CA ALA A 238 23.16 -8.75 2.93
C ALA A 238 23.37 -9.40 4.32
N THR A 239 23.18 -10.72 4.41
CA THR A 239 23.22 -11.43 5.70
C THR A 239 24.55 -12.13 5.97
N GLY A 240 25.40 -12.30 4.95
CA GLY A 240 26.62 -13.11 5.02
C GLY A 240 26.34 -14.62 5.13
N LYS A 241 25.09 -15.06 4.91
CA LYS A 241 24.68 -16.47 4.98
C LYS A 241 24.33 -16.96 3.59
N HIS A 242 24.64 -18.22 3.30
CA HIS A 242 24.16 -18.83 2.06
C HIS A 242 22.65 -19.01 2.10
N ILE A 243 21.96 -18.53 1.06
CA ILE A 243 20.53 -18.72 0.84
C ILE A 243 20.33 -19.58 -0.40
N GLU A 244 19.70 -20.73 -0.22
CA GLU A 244 19.30 -21.64 -1.29
C GLU A 244 17.95 -21.20 -1.87
N VAL A 245 17.79 -21.22 -3.18
CA VAL A 245 16.49 -21.03 -3.84
C VAL A 245 15.97 -22.38 -4.30
N GLN A 246 14.75 -22.71 -3.90
CA GLN A 246 14.05 -23.95 -4.29
C GLN A 246 12.81 -23.60 -5.10
N TYR A 247 12.63 -24.27 -6.24
CA TYR A 247 11.55 -24.09 -7.19
C TYR A 247 10.56 -25.26 -7.18
#